data_3890d257e738f795749a52be633fdf8d
#
_entry.id   3890d257e738f795749a52be633fdf8d
#
_cell.length_a   1.000
_cell.length_b   1.000
_cell.length_c   1.000
_cell.angle_alpha   90.00
_cell.angle_beta   90.00
_cell.angle_gamma   90.00
#
_symmetry.space_group_name_H-M   'P 1'
#
loop_
_entity.id
_entity.type
_entity.pdbx_description
1 polymer ?
#
loop_
_entity_poly.entity_id
_entity_poly.type
_entity_poly.pdbx_seq_one_letter_code
_entity_poly.pdbx_strand_id
1 'polypeptide(L)'
;LRAWLKSLPASSRIGLESTGAYHELLADLAQAQGHTVFLLNPLDTRHYAKAMGTRAKTDRVDAEVIARLIAQEHTRLRPYTPPTATQRKLDRLIRRRATIVRLKGTLKQTMRHLGGFAAELKAVRGKVDALIAKIDATMAVMAASSPQHQEAQQRVETIVGVGPLVGISLTTTLERVPFRKAD
;
A
#
# COMPACT_ATOMS: atom_id res chain seq x y z
N LEU A 1 -2.92 23.07 -0.94
CA LEU A 1 -3.64 21.90 -0.44
C LEU A 1 -4.36 22.19 0.88
N ARG A 2 -3.67 22.62 1.94
CA ARG A 2 -4.28 22.93 3.25
C ARG A 2 -5.33 24.06 3.15
N ALA A 3 -5.06 25.12 2.37
CA ALA A 3 -6.01 26.21 2.17
C ALA A 3 -7.27 25.75 1.44
N TRP A 4 -7.09 24.91 0.43
CA TRP A 4 -8.21 24.28 -0.28
C TRP A 4 -9.06 23.39 0.62
N LEU A 5 -8.46 22.54 1.43
CA LEU A 5 -9.20 21.71 2.38
C LEU A 5 -10.01 22.56 3.38
N LYS A 6 -9.45 23.69 3.84
CA LYS A 6 -10.15 24.63 4.72
C LYS A 6 -11.34 25.34 4.06
N SER A 7 -11.36 25.44 2.72
CA SER A 7 -12.49 26.04 1.99
C SER A 7 -13.67 25.09 1.80
N LEU A 8 -13.49 23.80 2.10
CA LEU A 8 -14.56 22.82 2.04
C LEU A 8 -15.51 22.96 3.24
N PRO A 9 -16.79 22.61 3.09
CA PRO A 9 -17.71 22.52 4.22
C PRO A 9 -17.15 21.58 5.32
N ALA A 10 -17.41 21.92 6.59
CA ALA A 10 -16.98 21.10 7.71
C ALA A 10 -17.51 19.66 7.56
N SER A 11 -16.69 18.68 7.98
CA SER A 11 -17.05 17.26 7.95
C SER A 11 -17.38 16.71 6.56
N SER A 12 -16.82 17.31 5.49
CA SER A 12 -17.01 16.82 4.12
C SER A 12 -16.55 15.39 3.96
N ARG A 13 -17.19 14.65 3.06
CA ARG A 13 -16.75 13.33 2.61
C ARG A 13 -15.86 13.48 1.38
N ILE A 14 -14.65 12.96 1.45
CA ILE A 14 -13.63 13.11 0.39
C ILE A 14 -13.23 11.73 -0.12
N GLY A 15 -13.41 11.50 -1.42
CA GLY A 15 -12.93 10.30 -2.09
C GLY A 15 -11.59 10.53 -2.76
N LEU A 16 -10.71 9.56 -2.61
CA LEU A 16 -9.42 9.56 -3.26
C LEU A 16 -9.15 8.19 -3.87
N GLU A 17 -8.66 8.19 -5.10
CA GLU A 17 -8.18 6.96 -5.71
C GLU A 17 -6.83 6.58 -5.11
N SER A 18 -6.68 5.31 -4.70
CA SER A 18 -5.47 4.79 -4.04
C SER A 18 -4.36 4.47 -5.06
N THR A 19 -3.91 5.47 -5.81
CA THR A 19 -2.85 5.32 -6.81
C THR A 19 -1.48 5.65 -6.21
N GLY A 20 -0.61 4.64 -6.08
CA GLY A 20 0.73 4.81 -5.53
C GLY A 20 0.75 5.43 -4.14
N ALA A 21 1.65 6.39 -3.89
CA ALA A 21 1.77 7.12 -2.63
C ALA A 21 1.19 8.55 -2.68
N TYR A 22 0.68 8.97 -3.84
CA TYR A 22 0.26 10.36 -4.06
C TYR A 22 -0.94 10.77 -3.21
N HIS A 23 -1.83 9.83 -2.92
CA HIS A 23 -3.03 10.08 -2.11
C HIS A 23 -2.72 10.24 -0.60
N GLU A 24 -1.59 9.70 -0.10
CA GLU A 24 -1.30 9.62 1.34
C GLU A 24 -1.32 10.99 2.02
N LEU A 25 -0.61 11.97 1.46
CA LEU A 25 -0.53 13.31 2.03
C LEU A 25 -1.90 14.00 2.09
N LEU A 26 -2.69 13.89 1.01
CA LEU A 26 -4.00 14.51 0.96
C LEU A 26 -4.97 13.83 1.93
N ALA A 27 -4.95 12.49 1.99
CA ALA A 27 -5.78 11.73 2.91
C ALA A 27 -5.50 12.10 4.38
N ASP A 28 -4.21 12.19 4.75
CA ASP A 28 -3.80 12.56 6.11
C ASP A 28 -4.22 13.98 6.47
N LEU A 29 -3.98 14.94 5.57
CA LEU A 29 -4.33 16.33 5.81
C LEU A 29 -5.84 16.55 5.89
N ALA A 30 -6.60 15.86 5.06
CA ALA A 30 -8.06 15.94 5.07
C ALA A 30 -8.62 15.33 6.37
N GLN A 31 -8.15 14.15 6.75
CA GLN A 31 -8.57 13.51 8.00
C GLN A 31 -8.18 14.33 9.22
N ALA A 32 -6.98 14.93 9.24
CA ALA A 32 -6.53 15.81 10.33
C ALA A 32 -7.35 17.11 10.44
N GLN A 33 -8.06 17.52 9.40
CA GLN A 33 -8.98 18.67 9.39
C GLN A 33 -10.45 18.27 9.68
N GLY A 34 -10.70 17.01 10.07
CA GLY A 34 -12.03 16.54 10.44
C GLY A 34 -12.91 16.10 9.27
N HIS A 35 -12.34 15.94 8.08
CA HIS A 35 -13.07 15.36 6.94
C HIS A 35 -13.06 13.83 6.99
N THR A 36 -14.11 13.21 6.50
CA THR A 36 -14.17 11.76 6.32
C THR A 36 -13.61 11.39 4.96
N VAL A 37 -12.49 10.66 4.95
CA VAL A 37 -11.79 10.27 3.72
C VAL A 37 -12.10 8.82 3.38
N PHE A 38 -12.31 8.53 2.10
CA PHE A 38 -12.46 7.18 1.56
C PHE A 38 -11.39 6.94 0.50
N LEU A 39 -10.59 5.90 0.70
CA LEU A 39 -9.65 5.43 -0.32
C LEU A 39 -10.33 4.41 -1.21
N LEU A 40 -10.45 4.73 -2.47
CA LEU A 40 -11.12 3.91 -3.47
C LEU A 40 -10.10 3.11 -4.29
N ASN A 41 -10.45 1.87 -4.58
CA ASN A 41 -9.68 1.08 -5.52
C ASN A 41 -9.92 1.61 -6.95
N PRO A 42 -8.87 1.88 -7.75
CA PRO A 42 -9.01 2.32 -9.14
C PRO A 42 -9.90 1.40 -9.99
N LEU A 43 -9.89 0.11 -9.72
CA LEU A 43 -10.72 -0.85 -10.43
C LEU A 43 -12.21 -0.65 -10.13
N ASP A 44 -12.56 -0.43 -8.86
CA ASP A 44 -13.95 -0.22 -8.44
C ASP A 44 -14.50 1.10 -9.00
N THR A 45 -13.70 2.17 -8.95
CA THR A 45 -14.02 3.46 -9.55
C THR A 45 -14.28 3.33 -11.05
N ARG A 46 -13.43 2.56 -11.75
CA ARG A 46 -13.58 2.29 -13.18
C ARG A 46 -14.84 1.49 -13.49
N HIS A 47 -15.16 0.46 -12.69
CA HIS A 47 -16.37 -0.33 -12.87
C HIS A 47 -17.62 0.51 -12.63
N TYR A 48 -17.60 1.37 -11.62
CA TYR A 48 -18.68 2.29 -11.33
C TYR A 48 -18.91 3.30 -12.45
N ALA A 49 -17.82 3.91 -12.99
CA ALA A 49 -17.90 4.80 -14.15
C ALA A 49 -18.54 4.10 -15.37
N LYS A 50 -18.16 2.84 -15.61
CA LYS A 50 -18.73 2.03 -16.70
C LYS A 50 -20.22 1.73 -16.49
N ALA A 51 -20.62 1.42 -15.28
CA ALA A 51 -22.02 1.19 -14.90
C ALA A 51 -22.88 2.44 -15.08
N MET A 52 -22.30 3.63 -14.87
CA MET A 52 -22.93 4.93 -15.13
C MET A 52 -22.98 5.32 -16.62
N GLY A 53 -22.44 4.51 -17.53
CA GLY A 53 -22.38 4.82 -18.96
C GLY A 53 -21.38 5.93 -19.31
N THR A 54 -20.47 6.28 -18.39
CA THR A 54 -19.48 7.34 -18.60
C THR A 54 -18.43 6.89 -19.60
N ARG A 55 -18.33 7.58 -20.75
CA ARG A 55 -17.37 7.26 -21.83
C ARG A 55 -16.16 8.17 -21.87
N ALA A 56 -16.32 9.45 -21.44
CA ALA A 56 -15.25 10.42 -21.44
C ALA A 56 -14.31 10.19 -20.26
N LYS A 57 -13.01 10.24 -20.51
CA LYS A 57 -11.97 10.14 -19.48
C LYS A 57 -11.28 11.51 -19.35
N THR A 58 -11.74 12.30 -18.40
CA THR A 58 -11.13 13.57 -18.00
C THR A 58 -11.11 13.64 -16.48
N ASP A 59 -10.17 14.37 -15.91
CA ASP A 59 -10.05 14.54 -14.44
C ASP A 59 -11.35 15.04 -13.81
N ARG A 60 -12.10 15.89 -14.50
CA ARG A 60 -13.40 16.39 -14.05
C ARG A 60 -14.44 15.27 -13.97
N VAL A 61 -14.51 14.46 -15.00
CA VAL A 61 -15.46 13.32 -15.06
C VAL A 61 -15.09 12.27 -14.01
N ASP A 62 -13.81 11.98 -13.85
CA ASP A 62 -13.32 11.04 -12.85
C ASP A 62 -13.64 11.55 -11.43
N ALA A 63 -13.47 12.84 -11.16
CA ALA A 63 -13.86 13.45 -9.88
C ALA A 63 -15.37 13.38 -9.61
N GLU A 64 -16.20 13.58 -10.65
CA GLU A 64 -17.66 13.47 -10.54
C GLU A 64 -18.10 12.04 -10.26
N VAL A 65 -17.48 11.04 -10.91
CA VAL A 65 -17.72 9.61 -10.67
C VAL A 65 -17.39 9.27 -9.22
N ILE A 66 -16.23 9.70 -8.71
CA ILE A 66 -15.81 9.48 -7.32
C ILE A 66 -16.81 10.13 -6.35
N ALA A 67 -17.21 11.37 -6.61
CA ALA A 67 -18.16 12.08 -5.76
C ALA A 67 -19.53 11.35 -5.68
N ARG A 68 -20.04 10.89 -6.81
CA ARG A 68 -21.30 10.11 -6.86
C ARG A 68 -21.18 8.75 -6.16
N LEU A 69 -20.07 8.04 -6.38
CA LEU A 69 -19.82 6.76 -5.70
C LEU A 69 -19.87 6.94 -4.18
N ILE A 70 -19.21 7.97 -3.65
CA ILE A 70 -19.21 8.23 -2.21
C ILE A 70 -20.59 8.67 -1.73
N ALA A 71 -21.28 9.52 -2.47
CA ALA A 71 -22.62 9.98 -2.10
C ALA A 71 -23.59 8.80 -1.91
N GLN A 72 -23.49 7.79 -2.78
CA GLN A 72 -24.40 6.63 -2.78
C GLN A 72 -23.92 5.50 -1.87
N GLU A 73 -22.62 5.22 -1.84
CA GLU A 73 -22.08 3.99 -1.24
C GLU A 73 -21.29 4.22 0.07
N HIS A 74 -21.22 5.47 0.59
CA HIS A 74 -20.39 5.76 1.77
C HIS A 74 -20.68 4.90 3.00
N THR A 75 -21.90 4.39 3.16
CA THR A 75 -22.26 3.50 4.27
C THR A 75 -21.63 2.12 4.16
N ARG A 76 -21.32 1.69 2.94
CA ARG A 76 -20.61 0.43 2.64
C ARG A 76 -19.09 0.61 2.56
N LEU A 77 -18.65 1.85 2.32
CA LEU A 77 -17.23 2.17 2.24
C LEU A 77 -16.63 2.32 3.63
N ARG A 78 -15.35 2.01 3.71
CA ARG A 78 -14.62 2.17 4.96
C ARG A 78 -13.94 3.53 4.99
N PRO A 79 -14.14 4.32 6.06
CA PRO A 79 -13.36 5.52 6.30
C PRO A 79 -11.86 5.22 6.43
N TYR A 80 -11.05 6.08 5.82
CA TYR A 80 -9.61 6.01 5.94
C TYR A 80 -9.16 6.29 7.37
N THR A 81 -8.31 5.42 7.88
CA THR A 81 -7.58 5.62 9.14
C THR A 81 -6.10 5.77 8.81
N PRO A 82 -5.45 6.87 9.22
CA PRO A 82 -4.03 7.06 8.95
C PRO A 82 -3.20 5.95 9.59
N PRO A 83 -2.32 5.28 8.82
CA PRO A 83 -1.40 4.31 9.39
C PRO A 83 -0.42 5.00 10.34
N THR A 84 0.03 4.30 11.37
CA THR A 84 1.11 4.77 12.24
C THR A 84 2.42 4.96 11.45
N ALA A 85 3.35 5.73 12.01
CA ALA A 85 4.66 5.92 11.40
C ALA A 85 5.40 4.58 11.18
N THR A 86 5.26 3.65 12.14
CA THR A 86 5.83 2.29 12.05
C THR A 86 5.19 1.50 10.92
N GLN A 87 3.87 1.46 10.83
CA GLN A 87 3.16 0.78 9.75
C GLN A 87 3.53 1.32 8.37
N ARG A 88 3.63 2.65 8.21
CA ARG A 88 4.09 3.27 6.95
C ARG A 88 5.51 2.85 6.59
N LYS A 89 6.41 2.83 7.57
CA LYS A 89 7.81 2.45 7.34
C LYS A 89 7.91 0.97 6.96
N LEU A 90 7.18 0.08 7.64
CA LEU A 90 7.11 -1.34 7.30
C LEU A 90 6.57 -1.55 5.87
N ASP A 91 5.45 -0.93 5.52
CA ASP A 91 4.87 -1.03 4.17
C ASP A 91 5.85 -0.57 3.07
N ARG A 92 6.56 0.56 3.32
CA ARG A 92 7.60 1.04 2.40
C ARG A 92 8.76 0.05 2.27
N LEU A 93 9.22 -0.54 3.36
CA LEU A 93 10.31 -1.53 3.34
C LEU A 93 9.89 -2.79 2.59
N ILE A 94 8.68 -3.31 2.83
CA ILE A 94 8.11 -4.48 2.13
C ILE A 94 8.09 -4.22 0.61
N ARG A 95 7.54 -3.09 0.18
CA ARG A 95 7.46 -2.74 -1.25
C ARG A 95 8.84 -2.56 -1.89
N ARG A 96 9.77 -1.87 -1.21
CA ARG A 96 11.13 -1.66 -1.71
C ARG A 96 11.91 -2.96 -1.81
N ARG A 97 11.79 -3.82 -0.79
CA ARG A 97 12.36 -5.14 -0.81
C ARG A 97 11.88 -5.96 -2.01
N ALA A 98 10.57 -6.03 -2.23
CA ALA A 98 9.99 -6.75 -3.37
C ALA A 98 10.54 -6.22 -4.71
N THR A 99 10.69 -4.90 -4.84
CA THR A 99 11.28 -4.28 -6.04
C THR A 99 12.75 -4.66 -6.21
N ILE A 100 13.56 -4.65 -5.14
CA ILE A 100 14.97 -5.00 -5.19
C ILE A 100 15.15 -6.48 -5.57
N VAL A 101 14.34 -7.38 -4.99
CA VAL A 101 14.36 -8.81 -5.34
C VAL A 101 14.05 -9.02 -6.83
N ARG A 102 13.03 -8.31 -7.36
CA ARG A 102 12.70 -8.36 -8.78
C ARG A 102 13.82 -7.85 -9.66
N LEU A 103 14.44 -6.71 -9.31
CA LEU A 103 15.57 -6.14 -10.05
C LEU A 103 16.78 -7.08 -10.04
N LYS A 104 17.07 -7.75 -8.92
CA LYS A 104 18.11 -8.78 -8.85
C LYS A 104 17.83 -9.94 -9.82
N GLY A 105 16.57 -10.38 -9.91
CA GLY A 105 16.14 -11.40 -10.87
C GLY A 105 16.32 -10.93 -12.33
N THR A 106 15.88 -9.72 -12.64
CA THR A 106 16.06 -9.10 -13.96
C THR A 106 17.52 -8.97 -14.34
N LEU A 107 18.38 -8.51 -13.43
CA LEU A 107 19.82 -8.41 -13.67
C LEU A 107 20.42 -9.79 -14.02
N LYS A 108 20.06 -10.84 -13.27
CA LYS A 108 20.50 -12.21 -13.54
C LYS A 108 20.09 -12.66 -14.94
N GLN A 109 18.85 -12.37 -15.34
CA GLN A 109 18.33 -12.76 -16.66
C GLN A 109 18.99 -11.99 -17.79
N THR A 110 19.14 -10.67 -17.64
CA THR A 110 19.78 -9.80 -18.64
C THR A 110 21.22 -10.21 -18.92
N MET A 111 21.96 -10.62 -17.88
CA MET A 111 23.37 -11.04 -18.00
C MET A 111 23.52 -12.53 -18.36
N ARG A 112 22.41 -13.24 -18.54
CA ARG A 112 22.45 -14.64 -18.92
C ARG A 112 23.07 -14.78 -20.33
N HIS A 113 23.97 -15.73 -20.49
CA HIS A 113 24.71 -15.97 -21.75
C HIS A 113 25.75 -14.92 -22.14
N LEU A 114 25.99 -13.88 -21.34
CA LEU A 114 27.11 -12.97 -21.52
C LEU A 114 28.35 -13.54 -20.79
N GLY A 115 29.33 -14.03 -21.55
CA GLY A 115 30.62 -14.45 -21.01
C GLY A 115 31.44 -13.26 -20.50
N GLY A 116 32.42 -13.53 -19.63
CA GLY A 116 33.40 -12.52 -19.20
C GLY A 116 32.99 -11.63 -18.01
N PHE A 117 31.72 -11.67 -17.54
CA PHE A 117 31.22 -10.77 -16.49
C PHE A 117 30.77 -11.53 -15.21
N ALA A 118 31.12 -12.78 -15.06
CA ALA A 118 30.63 -13.62 -13.97
C ALA A 118 31.10 -13.14 -12.58
N ALA A 119 32.29 -12.63 -12.46
CA ALA A 119 32.87 -12.14 -11.20
C ALA A 119 32.18 -10.84 -10.76
N GLU A 120 31.99 -9.89 -11.68
CA GLU A 120 31.31 -8.60 -11.44
C GLU A 120 29.86 -8.83 -11.08
N LEU A 121 29.17 -9.72 -11.81
CA LEU A 121 27.78 -10.06 -11.51
C LEU A 121 27.64 -10.72 -10.12
N LYS A 122 28.58 -11.60 -9.74
CA LYS A 122 28.62 -12.20 -8.41
C LYS A 122 28.81 -11.11 -7.33
N ALA A 123 29.72 -10.18 -7.54
CA ALA A 123 30.01 -9.10 -6.60
C ALA A 123 28.79 -8.16 -6.41
N VAL A 124 28.17 -7.74 -7.51
CA VAL A 124 26.94 -6.90 -7.45
C VAL A 124 25.81 -7.64 -6.75
N ARG A 125 25.56 -8.90 -7.09
CA ARG A 125 24.54 -9.72 -6.45
C ARG A 125 24.77 -9.88 -4.96
N GLY A 126 26.02 -10.11 -4.54
CA GLY A 126 26.38 -10.18 -3.13
C GLY A 126 26.05 -8.91 -2.35
N LYS A 127 26.31 -7.73 -2.93
CA LYS A 127 25.95 -6.44 -2.34
C LYS A 127 24.42 -6.26 -2.26
N VAL A 128 23.71 -6.67 -3.29
CA VAL A 128 22.23 -6.63 -3.29
C VAL A 128 21.65 -7.58 -2.24
N ASP A 129 22.22 -8.78 -2.08
CA ASP A 129 21.80 -9.74 -1.05
C ASP A 129 22.04 -9.20 0.37
N ALA A 130 23.18 -8.56 0.61
CA ALA A 130 23.46 -7.90 1.88
C ALA A 130 22.47 -6.77 2.18
N LEU A 131 22.09 -5.99 1.16
CA LEU A 131 21.06 -4.94 1.31
C LEU A 131 19.69 -5.54 1.66
N ILE A 132 19.29 -6.61 0.97
CA ILE A 132 18.04 -7.33 1.26
C ILE A 132 18.05 -7.85 2.70
N ALA A 133 19.12 -8.51 3.13
CA ALA A 133 19.25 -9.01 4.49
C ALA A 133 19.14 -7.89 5.55
N LYS A 134 19.75 -6.73 5.28
CA LYS A 134 19.62 -5.56 6.16
C LYS A 134 18.18 -5.02 6.24
N ILE A 135 17.46 -5.01 5.12
CA ILE A 135 16.04 -4.64 5.09
C ILE A 135 15.22 -5.64 5.90
N ASP A 136 15.44 -6.94 5.71
CA ASP A 136 14.74 -8.00 6.42
C ASP A 136 14.96 -7.93 7.94
N ALA A 137 16.21 -7.74 8.38
CA ALA A 137 16.52 -7.53 9.79
C ALA A 137 15.84 -6.27 10.36
N THR A 138 15.82 -5.17 9.60
CA THR A 138 15.14 -3.93 10.02
C THR A 138 13.64 -4.16 10.17
N MET A 139 13.01 -4.86 9.24
CA MET A 139 11.59 -5.18 9.32
C MET A 139 11.26 -6.08 10.52
N ALA A 140 12.09 -7.08 10.78
CA ALA A 140 11.93 -7.98 11.95
C ALA A 140 11.98 -7.21 13.27
N VAL A 141 12.97 -6.30 13.45
CA VAL A 141 13.08 -5.45 14.64
C VAL A 141 11.86 -4.55 14.79
N MET A 142 11.39 -3.96 13.70
CA MET A 142 10.21 -3.08 13.73
C MET A 142 8.92 -3.85 14.04
N ALA A 143 8.75 -5.04 13.50
CA ALA A 143 7.61 -5.90 13.78
C ALA A 143 7.59 -6.33 15.25
N ALA A 144 8.74 -6.69 15.81
CA ALA A 144 8.88 -7.07 17.21
C ALA A 144 8.66 -5.92 18.21
N SER A 145 8.69 -4.67 17.77
CA SER A 145 8.46 -3.51 18.65
C SER A 145 7.01 -3.32 19.08
N SER A 146 6.05 -4.01 18.45
CA SER A 146 4.63 -3.97 18.79
C SER A 146 4.17 -5.36 19.24
N PRO A 147 3.80 -5.55 20.52
CA PRO A 147 3.28 -6.84 21.00
C PRO A 147 2.07 -7.35 20.22
N GLN A 148 1.16 -6.44 19.86
CA GLN A 148 -0.02 -6.78 19.07
C GLN A 148 0.35 -7.28 17.66
N HIS A 149 1.31 -6.60 17.02
CA HIS A 149 1.81 -7.03 15.71
C HIS A 149 2.49 -8.40 15.78
N GLN A 150 3.29 -8.61 16.83
CA GLN A 150 4.00 -9.87 17.04
C GLN A 150 3.03 -11.04 17.26
N GLU A 151 1.98 -10.86 18.07
CA GLU A 151 0.95 -11.87 18.31
C GLU A 151 0.19 -12.21 17.01
N ALA A 152 -0.20 -11.19 16.25
CA ALA A 152 -0.86 -11.37 14.96
C ALA A 152 0.04 -12.08 13.94
N GLN A 153 1.34 -11.74 13.91
CA GLN A 153 2.33 -12.38 13.07
C GLN A 153 2.48 -13.87 13.42
N GLN A 154 2.61 -14.21 14.71
CA GLN A 154 2.70 -15.61 15.16
C GLN A 154 1.48 -16.43 14.72
N ARG A 155 0.27 -15.86 14.82
CA ARG A 155 -0.95 -16.53 14.32
C ARG A 155 -0.89 -16.78 12.82
N VAL A 156 -0.42 -15.82 12.04
CA VAL A 156 -0.31 -15.97 10.58
C VAL A 156 0.77 -16.98 10.20
N GLU A 157 1.86 -17.07 10.97
CA GLU A 157 2.94 -18.03 10.75
C GLU A 157 2.57 -19.49 11.08
N THR A 158 1.44 -19.74 11.75
CA THR A 158 0.92 -21.11 11.89
C THR A 158 0.43 -21.70 10.56
N ILE A 159 0.21 -20.88 9.56
CA ILE A 159 -0.21 -21.33 8.22
C ILE A 159 0.99 -21.95 7.51
N VAL A 160 0.85 -23.18 7.05
CA VAL A 160 1.92 -23.91 6.34
C VAL A 160 2.39 -23.11 5.12
N GLY A 161 3.70 -22.88 5.02
CA GLY A 161 4.33 -22.11 3.95
C GLY A 161 4.45 -20.62 4.23
N VAL A 162 3.92 -20.12 5.34
CA VAL A 162 4.10 -18.74 5.77
C VAL A 162 5.30 -18.62 6.69
N GLY A 163 6.42 -18.14 6.16
CA GLY A 163 7.61 -17.82 6.95
C GLY A 163 7.58 -16.38 7.48
N PRO A 164 8.57 -15.99 8.33
CA PRO A 164 8.57 -14.70 9.05
C PRO A 164 8.37 -13.47 8.16
N LEU A 165 9.00 -13.45 6.99
CA LEU A 165 8.86 -12.32 6.05
C LEU A 165 7.44 -12.19 5.51
N VAL A 166 6.82 -13.32 5.15
CA VAL A 166 5.44 -13.36 4.68
C VAL A 166 4.51 -13.02 5.84
N GLY A 167 4.80 -13.51 7.04
CA GLY A 167 4.09 -13.19 8.28
C GLY A 167 4.06 -11.68 8.51
N ILE A 168 5.22 -11.01 8.54
CA ILE A 168 5.30 -9.55 8.68
C ILE A 168 4.48 -8.83 7.59
N SER A 169 4.60 -9.27 6.33
CA SER A 169 3.91 -8.62 5.21
C SER A 169 2.40 -8.76 5.30
N LEU A 170 1.91 -9.95 5.62
CA LEU A 170 0.49 -10.23 5.80
C LEU A 170 -0.06 -9.46 7.00
N THR A 171 0.58 -9.54 8.16
CA THR A 171 0.14 -8.84 9.37
C THR A 171 0.06 -7.33 9.14
N THR A 172 1.09 -6.72 8.54
CA THR A 172 1.10 -5.29 8.21
C THR A 172 -0.07 -4.92 7.28
N THR A 173 -0.41 -5.80 6.33
CA THR A 173 -1.54 -5.58 5.41
C THR A 173 -2.88 -5.74 6.12
N LEU A 174 -3.02 -6.79 6.93
CA LEU A 174 -4.25 -7.11 7.66
C LEU A 174 -4.61 -6.04 8.71
N GLU A 175 -3.62 -5.47 9.39
CA GLU A 175 -3.83 -4.36 10.32
C GLU A 175 -4.39 -3.11 9.64
N ARG A 176 -4.05 -2.90 8.36
CA ARG A 176 -4.56 -1.77 7.56
C ARG A 176 -5.96 -2.02 7.01
N VAL A 177 -6.27 -3.27 6.70
CA VAL A 177 -7.53 -3.69 6.08
C VAL A 177 -8.14 -4.79 6.95
N PRO A 178 -8.78 -4.46 8.08
CA PRO A 178 -9.48 -5.47 8.86
C PRO A 178 -10.57 -6.11 8.01
N PHE A 179 -10.45 -7.41 7.81
CA PHE A 179 -11.45 -8.20 7.10
C PHE A 179 -12.73 -8.24 7.93
N ARG A 180 -13.88 -8.02 7.29
CA ARG A 180 -15.16 -8.39 7.87
C ARG A 180 -15.26 -9.91 7.87
N LYS A 181 -15.88 -10.48 8.91
CA LYS A 181 -16.33 -11.87 8.82
C LYS A 181 -17.23 -11.97 7.58
N ALA A 182 -17.00 -12.99 6.77
CA ALA A 182 -17.98 -13.38 5.76
C ALA A 182 -19.26 -13.79 6.55
N ASP A 183 -20.34 -13.11 6.31
CA ASP A 183 -21.67 -13.51 6.78
C ASP A 183 -22.11 -14.75 6.01
#